data_90885150aa9a177bcb359a9054897a2b
#
_entry.id   90885150aa9a177bcb359a9054897a2b
#
_cell.length_a   1.000
_cell.length_b   1.000
_cell.length_c   1.000
_cell.angle_alpha   90.00
_cell.angle_beta   90.00
_cell.angle_gamma   90.00
#
_symmetry.space_group_name_H-M   'P 1'
#
loop_
_entity.id
_entity.type
_entity.pdbx_description
1 polymer ?
#
loop_
_entity_poly.entity_id
_entity_poly.type
_entity_poly.pdbx_seq_one_letter_code
_entity_poly.pdbx_strand_id
1 'polypeptide(L)'
;MITFLHLTTGDEDLDKRFTARWVYSTLSIVPLPLILVSLFLLCSPRLSAQTGQTPTAGASYYIQNVYTGKYMSVNADGHLVLSDTPTMLITVESPSTSGSSASLPDVYRLLTPSGYMSATILEQTACDGSGMYDTWSLSRVSTGIYNLGLLYSGVNAHTWLEWNDSFSLLIRNVFSPDAQNTKAQWRFLLPADIVETMTVVLDEASETYSAPVTNGKTATVKLKRTMTLNSWNTFCVPFSIPRQQFLEQFGEDAAVAEYKGLAGQYLQFTSFTGDIKAATPYLVYPTKAAADAEGYYIFNDIQTFADSPRTLNPTNDYAYIPTFHKTTAPAGAYLMSKNTLVLLSRDNPVKGFRAYFNDVTGTAAKLASSWSLDDITTGITEITNMSADSHNVYNISGQRMSSASLPAGIYIVNGKKVVKRK
;
A
#
# COMPACT_ATOMS: atom_id res chain seq x y z
N MET A 1 -30.95 -11.59 -12.59
CA MET A 1 -31.93 -12.69 -12.56
C MET A 1 -33.28 -12.03 -12.64
N ILE A 2 -33.87 -11.97 -13.85
CA ILE A 2 -35.15 -11.34 -14.12
C ILE A 2 -36.19 -12.45 -14.11
N THR A 3 -37.10 -12.40 -13.15
CA THR A 3 -38.20 -13.36 -13.04
C THR A 3 -39.40 -12.77 -13.79
N PHE A 4 -39.79 -13.42 -14.86
CA PHE A 4 -41.04 -13.12 -15.56
C PHE A 4 -42.21 -13.70 -14.78
N LEU A 5 -43.17 -12.85 -14.42
CA LEU A 5 -44.46 -13.28 -13.90
C LEU A 5 -45.42 -13.46 -15.07
N HIS A 6 -45.93 -14.68 -15.25
CA HIS A 6 -46.95 -15.03 -16.23
C HIS A 6 -48.32 -14.80 -15.58
N LEU A 7 -49.13 -13.93 -16.14
CA LEU A 7 -50.51 -13.74 -15.75
C LEU A 7 -51.41 -14.35 -16.83
N THR A 8 -52.14 -15.37 -16.42
CA THR A 8 -53.21 -15.97 -17.21
C THR A 8 -54.51 -15.16 -17.06
N THR A 9 -55.17 -14.91 -18.18
CA THR A 9 -56.45 -14.24 -18.30
C THR A 9 -57.61 -15.15 -17.88
N GLY A 10 -58.57 -14.60 -17.17
CA GLY A 10 -59.89 -15.19 -16.91
C GLY A 10 -60.87 -14.13 -16.46
N ASP A 11 -61.75 -13.81 -17.36
CA ASP A 11 -63.11 -13.29 -17.34
C ASP A 11 -63.65 -12.32 -16.25
N GLU A 12 -64.20 -11.31 -16.83
CA GLU A 12 -65.52 -10.61 -16.62
C GLU A 12 -65.74 -9.73 -15.37
N ASP A 13 -66.07 -8.50 -15.74
CA ASP A 13 -67.07 -7.57 -15.16
C ASP A 13 -66.80 -6.92 -13.81
N LEU A 14 -66.57 -5.62 -13.87
CA LEU A 14 -67.30 -4.59 -13.15
C LEU A 14 -66.54 -3.25 -13.08
N ASP A 15 -67.14 -2.31 -13.74
CA ASP A 15 -66.95 -0.86 -13.69
C ASP A 15 -66.83 -0.32 -12.25
N LYS A 16 -65.65 0.21 -11.86
CA LYS A 16 -65.52 1.25 -10.81
C LYS A 16 -64.25 2.06 -11.01
N ARG A 17 -64.44 3.30 -11.30
CA ARG A 17 -63.46 4.38 -11.37
C ARG A 17 -62.59 4.42 -10.11
N PHE A 18 -61.30 4.17 -10.23
CA PHE A 18 -60.28 4.53 -9.24
C PHE A 18 -59.30 5.55 -9.84
N THR A 19 -59.42 6.79 -9.36
CA THR A 19 -58.44 7.84 -9.61
C THR A 19 -57.18 7.51 -8.80
N ALA A 20 -56.11 7.06 -9.46
CA ALA A 20 -54.79 6.88 -8.89
C ALA A 20 -54.12 8.24 -8.66
N ARG A 21 -54.03 8.66 -7.42
CA ARG A 21 -53.32 9.84 -6.97
C ARG A 21 -51.83 9.44 -6.83
N TRP A 22 -50.97 9.92 -7.75
CA TRP A 22 -49.53 9.74 -7.67
C TRP A 22 -48.98 10.62 -6.55
N VAL A 23 -48.51 9.99 -5.48
CA VAL A 23 -47.67 10.63 -4.45
C VAL A 23 -46.22 10.49 -4.91
N TYR A 24 -45.62 11.58 -5.37
CA TYR A 24 -44.21 11.63 -5.61
C TYR A 24 -43.48 11.73 -4.26
N SER A 25 -42.93 10.62 -3.78
CA SER A 25 -41.88 10.66 -2.77
C SER A 25 -40.56 10.93 -3.48
N THR A 26 -39.98 12.09 -3.24
CA THR A 26 -38.61 12.42 -3.67
C THR A 26 -37.64 11.57 -2.88
N LEU A 27 -37.29 10.40 -3.37
CA LEU A 27 -36.07 9.71 -2.93
C LEU A 27 -34.89 10.43 -3.56
N SER A 28 -34.09 11.07 -2.72
CA SER A 28 -32.79 11.58 -3.12
C SER A 28 -31.92 10.42 -3.56
N ILE A 29 -31.76 10.28 -4.88
CA ILE A 29 -30.81 9.33 -5.47
C ILE A 29 -29.43 9.91 -5.29
N VAL A 30 -28.70 9.46 -4.28
CA VAL A 30 -27.26 9.65 -4.19
C VAL A 30 -26.64 8.84 -5.33
N PRO A 31 -25.82 9.41 -6.20
CA PRO A 31 -25.27 8.67 -7.34
C PRO A 31 -24.30 7.60 -6.86
N LEU A 32 -24.68 6.35 -7.02
CA LEU A 32 -23.89 5.14 -6.72
C LEU A 32 -22.56 4.98 -7.48
N PRO A 33 -22.21 5.74 -8.54
CA PRO A 33 -20.97 5.52 -9.27
C PRO A 33 -19.69 6.04 -8.56
N LEU A 34 -19.78 6.91 -7.54
CA LEU A 34 -18.56 7.40 -6.87
C LEU A 34 -17.96 6.40 -5.87
N ILE A 35 -18.76 5.49 -5.31
CA ILE A 35 -18.26 4.52 -4.32
C ILE A 35 -17.58 3.33 -5.00
N LEU A 36 -17.98 2.96 -6.22
CA LEU A 36 -17.32 1.87 -6.97
C LEU A 36 -15.96 2.28 -7.57
N VAL A 37 -15.77 3.57 -7.90
CA VAL A 37 -14.48 4.06 -8.42
C VAL A 37 -13.44 4.14 -7.32
N SER A 38 -13.82 4.46 -6.08
CA SER A 38 -12.88 4.49 -4.95
C SER A 38 -12.46 3.08 -4.48
N LEU A 39 -13.30 2.06 -4.65
CA LEU A 39 -12.96 0.69 -4.26
C LEU A 39 -12.00 -0.02 -5.25
N PHE A 40 -12.02 0.37 -6.53
CA PHE A 40 -11.08 -0.16 -7.54
C PHE A 40 -9.70 0.51 -7.50
N LEU A 41 -9.58 1.72 -6.95
CA LEU A 41 -8.29 2.40 -6.75
C LEU A 41 -7.49 1.87 -5.54
N LEU A 42 -8.14 1.13 -4.63
CA LEU A 42 -7.51 0.61 -3.40
C LEU A 42 -6.89 -0.78 -3.54
N CYS A 43 -7.05 -1.45 -4.70
CA CYS A 43 -6.57 -2.82 -4.90
C CYS A 43 -5.58 -2.99 -6.07
N SER A 44 -5.10 -1.88 -6.64
CA SER A 44 -3.97 -1.97 -7.57
C SER A 44 -2.68 -2.03 -6.75
N PRO A 45 -1.85 -3.08 -6.90
CA PRO A 45 -0.49 -2.98 -6.43
C PRO A 45 0.10 -1.72 -7.07
N ARG A 46 0.49 -0.74 -6.25
CA ARG A 46 1.25 0.39 -6.77
C ARG A 46 2.57 -0.17 -7.29
N LEU A 47 2.58 -0.55 -8.56
CA LEU A 47 3.82 -0.59 -9.29
C LEU A 47 4.42 0.80 -9.12
N SER A 48 5.57 0.93 -8.49
CA SER A 48 6.38 2.14 -8.54
C SER A 48 6.32 2.60 -9.99
N ALA A 49 5.85 3.83 -10.23
CA ALA A 49 5.58 4.29 -11.58
C ALA A 49 6.91 4.42 -12.31
N GLN A 50 7.41 3.30 -12.83
CA GLN A 50 8.58 3.28 -13.71
C GLN A 50 8.25 4.17 -14.90
N THR A 51 8.95 5.27 -15.00
CA THR A 51 8.75 6.22 -16.10
C THR A 51 9.34 5.60 -17.36
N GLY A 52 8.50 5.21 -18.32
CA GLY A 52 8.96 4.70 -19.59
C GLY A 52 9.80 5.72 -20.35
N GLN A 53 10.73 5.25 -21.14
CA GLN A 53 11.65 6.05 -21.95
C GLN A 53 11.16 6.21 -23.39
N THR A 54 11.61 7.24 -24.08
CA THR A 54 11.43 7.36 -25.53
C THR A 54 12.41 6.40 -26.21
N PRO A 55 11.92 5.42 -26.99
CA PRO A 55 12.81 4.49 -27.70
C PRO A 55 13.73 5.20 -28.66
N THR A 56 14.99 4.81 -28.65
CA THR A 56 16.05 5.39 -29.51
C THR A 56 16.79 4.26 -30.22
N ALA A 57 17.05 4.39 -31.51
CA ALA A 57 17.80 3.42 -32.26
C ALA A 57 19.20 3.21 -31.66
N GLY A 58 19.64 1.97 -31.55
CA GLY A 58 20.89 1.53 -30.92
C GLY A 58 20.78 1.32 -29.40
N ALA A 59 19.67 1.70 -28.74
CA ALA A 59 19.47 1.47 -27.33
C ALA A 59 18.67 0.18 -27.07
N SER A 60 18.91 -0.42 -25.90
CA SER A 60 18.25 -1.66 -25.47
C SER A 60 17.33 -1.41 -24.28
N TYR A 61 16.17 -2.05 -24.29
CA TYR A 61 15.11 -1.86 -23.32
C TYR A 61 14.52 -3.18 -22.88
N TYR A 62 14.02 -3.22 -21.64
CA TYR A 62 12.97 -4.14 -21.26
C TYR A 62 11.63 -3.53 -21.65
N ILE A 63 10.75 -4.31 -22.29
CA ILE A 63 9.43 -3.83 -22.74
C ILE A 63 8.37 -4.45 -21.86
N GLN A 64 7.60 -3.59 -21.17
CA GLN A 64 6.59 -3.98 -20.20
C GLN A 64 5.18 -3.70 -20.74
N ASN A 65 4.26 -4.66 -20.61
CA ASN A 65 2.86 -4.44 -20.93
C ASN A 65 2.18 -3.60 -19.82
N VAL A 66 1.50 -2.54 -20.18
CA VAL A 66 0.89 -1.60 -19.22
C VAL A 66 -0.26 -2.24 -18.44
N TYR A 67 -1.03 -3.13 -19.06
CA TYR A 67 -2.18 -3.79 -18.42
C TYR A 67 -1.76 -4.82 -17.36
N THR A 68 -0.80 -5.69 -17.72
CA THR A 68 -0.40 -6.80 -16.84
C THR A 68 0.74 -6.43 -15.89
N GLY A 69 1.53 -5.38 -16.21
CA GLY A 69 2.77 -5.05 -15.53
C GLY A 69 3.92 -6.02 -15.79
N LYS A 70 3.72 -7.03 -16.65
CA LYS A 70 4.71 -8.06 -16.98
C LYS A 70 5.58 -7.65 -18.17
N TYR A 71 6.76 -8.25 -18.26
CA TYR A 71 7.77 -7.94 -19.27
C TYR A 71 7.70 -8.92 -20.44
N MET A 72 8.03 -8.43 -21.65
CA MET A 72 8.24 -9.29 -22.79
C MET A 72 9.34 -10.30 -22.51
N SER A 73 9.09 -11.54 -22.90
CA SER A 73 9.99 -12.68 -22.80
C SER A 73 9.75 -13.61 -23.98
N VAL A 74 10.53 -14.67 -24.10
CA VAL A 74 10.40 -15.69 -25.14
C VAL A 74 10.23 -17.06 -24.46
N ASN A 75 9.32 -17.87 -24.98
CA ASN A 75 9.15 -19.26 -24.54
C ASN A 75 10.12 -20.21 -25.27
N ALA A 76 10.09 -21.50 -24.94
CA ALA A 76 10.96 -22.50 -25.54
C ALA A 76 10.73 -22.70 -27.04
N ASP A 77 9.55 -22.33 -27.54
CA ASP A 77 9.18 -22.46 -28.96
C ASP A 77 9.55 -21.20 -29.79
N GLY A 78 10.21 -20.22 -29.17
CA GLY A 78 10.61 -18.96 -29.83
C GLY A 78 9.50 -17.91 -29.92
N HIS A 79 8.36 -18.12 -29.28
CA HIS A 79 7.25 -17.19 -29.31
C HIS A 79 7.29 -16.18 -28.16
N LEU A 80 6.80 -14.96 -28.43
CA LEU A 80 6.70 -13.89 -27.46
C LEU A 80 5.67 -14.23 -26.39
N VAL A 81 6.07 -14.13 -25.13
CA VAL A 81 5.25 -14.32 -23.93
C VAL A 81 5.50 -13.20 -22.93
N LEU A 82 4.79 -13.18 -21.81
CA LEU A 82 5.03 -12.26 -20.70
C LEU A 82 5.60 -12.98 -19.48
N SER A 83 6.59 -12.36 -18.84
CA SER A 83 7.26 -12.81 -17.61
C SER A 83 7.06 -11.79 -16.48
N ASP A 84 6.98 -12.26 -15.25
CA ASP A 84 6.96 -11.40 -14.07
C ASP A 84 8.32 -10.71 -13.82
N THR A 85 9.39 -11.24 -14.41
CA THR A 85 10.74 -10.69 -14.29
C THR A 85 11.27 -10.25 -15.66
N PRO A 86 12.09 -9.16 -15.74
CA PRO A 86 12.67 -8.65 -16.97
C PRO A 86 13.83 -9.56 -17.42
N THR A 87 13.54 -10.57 -18.22
CA THR A 87 14.50 -11.58 -18.66
C THR A 87 15.04 -11.33 -20.08
N MET A 88 14.31 -10.59 -20.91
CA MET A 88 14.67 -10.38 -22.32
C MET A 88 14.93 -8.91 -22.60
N LEU A 89 16.18 -8.60 -22.91
CA LEU A 89 16.59 -7.27 -23.36
C LEU A 89 16.40 -7.14 -24.87
N ILE A 90 15.69 -6.12 -25.32
CA ILE A 90 15.33 -5.89 -26.72
C ILE A 90 16.03 -4.63 -27.21
N THR A 91 16.83 -4.74 -28.28
CA THR A 91 17.50 -3.61 -28.89
C THR A 91 16.61 -3.02 -29.98
N VAL A 92 16.42 -1.71 -29.94
CA VAL A 92 15.69 -0.95 -30.96
C VAL A 92 16.66 -0.61 -32.06
N GLU A 93 16.37 -1.02 -33.29
CA GLU A 93 17.23 -0.76 -34.46
C GLU A 93 16.49 0.03 -35.54
N SER A 94 17.22 0.85 -36.28
CA SER A 94 16.68 1.48 -37.48
C SER A 94 16.27 0.41 -38.49
N PRO A 95 15.19 0.61 -39.27
CA PRO A 95 14.84 -0.32 -40.34
C PRO A 95 15.97 -0.41 -41.38
N SER A 96 16.08 -1.57 -42.02
CA SER A 96 17.07 -1.75 -43.09
C SER A 96 16.82 -0.75 -44.24
N THR A 97 17.86 -0.13 -44.77
CA THR A 97 17.81 0.94 -45.78
C THR A 97 17.25 0.53 -47.13
N SER A 98 16.88 -0.71 -47.35
CA SER A 98 16.34 -1.23 -48.60
C SER A 98 14.80 -1.34 -48.54
N GLY A 99 14.09 -0.23 -48.83
CA GLY A 99 12.65 -0.22 -48.98
C GLY A 99 12.00 1.12 -48.62
N SER A 100 10.75 1.31 -48.99
CA SER A 100 9.95 2.54 -48.73
C SER A 100 9.68 2.83 -47.23
N SER A 101 10.01 1.93 -46.35
CA SER A 101 9.86 2.11 -44.90
C SER A 101 11.01 2.90 -44.23
N ALA A 102 12.13 3.11 -44.93
CA ALA A 102 13.29 3.81 -44.38
C ALA A 102 13.07 5.32 -44.10
N SER A 103 11.97 5.90 -44.58
CA SER A 103 11.67 7.33 -44.44
C SER A 103 10.46 7.61 -43.48
N LEU A 104 9.87 6.58 -42.91
CA LEU A 104 8.75 6.77 -41.99
C LEU A 104 9.27 7.09 -40.57
N PRO A 105 8.78 8.12 -39.91
CA PRO A 105 9.12 8.42 -38.52
C PRO A 105 8.62 7.30 -37.58
N ASP A 106 9.34 7.08 -36.49
CA ASP A 106 8.97 6.13 -35.41
C ASP A 106 8.80 4.67 -35.87
N VAL A 107 9.60 4.24 -36.87
CA VAL A 107 9.63 2.87 -37.39
C VAL A 107 10.97 2.21 -37.04
N TYR A 108 10.90 1.00 -36.53
CA TYR A 108 12.05 0.27 -35.98
C TYR A 108 11.95 -1.23 -36.22
N ARG A 109 13.09 -1.91 -36.11
CA ARG A 109 13.17 -3.36 -35.87
C ARG A 109 13.50 -3.59 -34.40
N LEU A 110 12.96 -4.63 -33.84
CA LEU A 110 13.14 -5.00 -32.44
C LEU A 110 13.95 -6.29 -32.37
N LEU A 111 15.24 -6.16 -32.06
CA LEU A 111 16.19 -7.27 -31.99
C LEU A 111 16.15 -7.88 -30.59
N THR A 112 15.76 -9.16 -30.49
CA THR A 112 15.81 -9.97 -29.28
C THR A 112 17.09 -10.81 -29.25
N PRO A 113 17.47 -11.47 -28.16
CA PRO A 113 18.59 -12.40 -28.10
C PRO A 113 18.52 -13.57 -29.12
N SER A 114 17.32 -13.94 -29.56
CA SER A 114 17.09 -15.05 -30.51
C SER A 114 16.96 -14.61 -31.97
N GLY A 115 16.79 -13.32 -32.22
CA GLY A 115 16.57 -12.77 -33.57
C GLY A 115 15.61 -11.59 -33.53
N TYR A 116 15.11 -11.18 -34.71
CA TYR A 116 14.16 -10.07 -34.75
C TYR A 116 12.77 -10.49 -34.31
N MET A 117 12.13 -9.64 -33.52
CA MET A 117 10.71 -9.78 -33.21
C MET A 117 9.90 -9.60 -34.48
N SER A 118 9.20 -10.64 -34.90
CA SER A 118 8.52 -10.73 -36.20
C SER A 118 7.13 -11.35 -36.02
N ALA A 119 6.21 -11.07 -36.92
CA ALA A 119 4.90 -11.64 -36.91
C ALA A 119 4.31 -11.87 -38.29
N THR A 120 3.41 -12.82 -38.40
CA THR A 120 2.45 -12.96 -39.49
C THR A 120 1.08 -12.44 -38.96
N ILE A 121 0.26 -11.88 -39.87
CA ILE A 121 -1.01 -11.29 -39.48
C ILE A 121 -1.90 -12.34 -38.78
N LEU A 122 -2.45 -12.02 -37.61
CA LEU A 122 -3.30 -12.89 -36.80
C LEU A 122 -2.60 -14.14 -36.20
N GLU A 123 -1.28 -14.20 -36.26
CA GLU A 123 -0.49 -15.26 -35.65
C GLU A 123 0.23 -14.77 -34.39
N GLN A 124 0.76 -15.72 -33.65
CA GLN A 124 1.56 -15.43 -32.48
C GLN A 124 2.88 -14.78 -32.90
N THR A 125 3.32 -13.74 -32.17
CA THR A 125 4.56 -13.05 -32.46
C THR A 125 5.77 -13.93 -32.14
N ALA A 126 6.68 -14.10 -33.09
CA ALA A 126 7.93 -14.81 -32.96
C ALA A 126 9.09 -13.87 -32.60
N CYS A 127 10.11 -14.43 -31.94
CA CYS A 127 11.31 -13.68 -31.52
C CYS A 127 12.59 -14.16 -32.23
N ASP A 128 12.48 -14.99 -33.25
CA ASP A 128 13.57 -15.61 -33.99
C ASP A 128 13.66 -15.14 -35.44
N GLY A 129 12.81 -14.18 -35.84
CA GLY A 129 12.74 -13.68 -37.23
C GLY A 129 11.99 -14.58 -38.19
N SER A 130 11.31 -15.63 -37.72
CA SER A 130 10.59 -16.57 -38.60
C SER A 130 9.28 -16.01 -39.16
N GLY A 131 8.72 -14.94 -38.57
CA GLY A 131 7.52 -14.28 -39.05
C GLY A 131 7.76 -13.51 -40.36
N MET A 132 6.66 -13.25 -41.10
CA MET A 132 6.71 -12.59 -42.39
C MET A 132 7.16 -11.12 -42.34
N TYR A 133 6.90 -10.44 -41.24
CA TYR A 133 7.17 -9.00 -41.05
C TYR A 133 7.89 -8.77 -39.71
N ASP A 134 8.95 -7.98 -39.75
CA ASP A 134 9.84 -7.68 -38.63
C ASP A 134 10.01 -6.17 -38.34
N THR A 135 9.19 -5.36 -38.97
CA THR A 135 9.26 -3.90 -38.86
C THR A 135 8.04 -3.37 -38.13
N TRP A 136 8.28 -2.55 -37.11
CA TRP A 136 7.28 -2.07 -36.15
C TRP A 136 7.20 -0.55 -36.15
N SER A 137 5.98 0.01 -36.19
CA SER A 137 5.71 1.40 -35.88
C SER A 137 5.42 1.60 -34.41
N LEU A 138 6.02 2.64 -33.84
CA LEU A 138 5.84 3.00 -32.42
C LEU A 138 4.93 4.25 -32.32
N SER A 139 3.65 4.04 -32.09
CA SER A 139 2.70 5.14 -31.91
C SER A 139 2.64 5.54 -30.44
N ARG A 140 3.07 6.78 -30.16
CA ARG A 140 3.11 7.31 -28.79
C ARG A 140 1.70 7.53 -28.23
N VAL A 141 1.40 6.93 -27.08
CA VAL A 141 0.16 7.14 -26.30
C VAL A 141 0.38 8.23 -25.25
N SER A 142 1.48 8.12 -24.51
CA SER A 142 1.90 9.12 -23.50
C SER A 142 3.42 9.05 -23.32
N THR A 143 3.98 9.80 -22.40
CA THR A 143 5.44 9.76 -22.15
C THR A 143 5.88 8.35 -21.79
N GLY A 144 6.76 7.78 -22.61
CA GLY A 144 7.33 6.44 -22.44
C GLY A 144 6.37 5.27 -22.66
N ILE A 145 5.16 5.50 -23.17
CA ILE A 145 4.16 4.47 -23.47
C ILE A 145 3.77 4.54 -24.94
N TYR A 146 3.83 3.39 -25.61
CA TYR A 146 3.63 3.25 -27.05
C TYR A 146 2.69 2.07 -27.39
N ASN A 147 1.98 2.21 -28.50
CA ASN A 147 1.39 1.06 -29.19
C ASN A 147 2.42 0.57 -30.23
N LEU A 148 2.56 -0.75 -30.38
CA LEU A 148 3.41 -1.39 -31.36
C LEU A 148 2.57 -1.88 -32.53
N GLY A 149 2.69 -1.24 -33.68
CA GLY A 149 2.00 -1.61 -34.90
C GLY A 149 2.93 -2.36 -35.86
N LEU A 150 2.47 -3.48 -36.41
CA LEU A 150 3.21 -4.22 -37.41
C LEU A 150 3.12 -3.50 -38.77
N LEU A 151 4.25 -3.26 -39.43
CA LEU A 151 4.27 -2.71 -40.79
C LEU A 151 4.18 -3.82 -41.83
N TYR A 152 3.15 -3.72 -42.64
CA TYR A 152 2.95 -4.60 -43.80
C TYR A 152 3.31 -3.85 -45.11
N SER A 153 4.28 -4.33 -45.86
CA SER A 153 4.68 -3.74 -47.13
C SER A 153 4.92 -2.21 -47.10
N GLY A 154 5.51 -1.68 -46.04
CA GLY A 154 5.75 -0.25 -45.86
C GLY A 154 4.55 0.62 -45.54
N VAL A 155 3.39 0.00 -45.34
CA VAL A 155 2.14 0.67 -44.89
C VAL A 155 1.79 0.14 -43.51
N ASN A 156 1.35 1.03 -42.62
CA ASN A 156 0.81 0.61 -41.33
C ASN A 156 -0.47 -0.21 -41.60
N ALA A 157 -0.41 -1.50 -41.32
CA ALA A 157 -1.49 -2.46 -41.64
C ALA A 157 -2.63 -2.43 -40.64
N HIS A 158 -2.71 -1.42 -39.75
CA HIS A 158 -3.68 -1.37 -38.67
C HIS A 158 -3.69 -2.63 -37.79
N THR A 159 -2.54 -3.30 -37.67
CA THR A 159 -2.32 -4.47 -36.84
C THR A 159 -1.44 -4.11 -35.67
N TRP A 160 -1.91 -4.35 -34.48
CA TRP A 160 -1.25 -3.93 -33.25
C TRP A 160 -0.96 -5.11 -32.34
N LEU A 161 0.18 -5.08 -31.67
CA LEU A 161 0.54 -6.06 -30.66
C LEU A 161 -0.29 -5.84 -29.40
N GLU A 162 -1.11 -6.82 -29.04
CA GLU A 162 -2.01 -6.76 -27.90
C GLU A 162 -1.88 -8.01 -27.02
N TRP A 163 -1.91 -7.84 -25.71
CA TRP A 163 -2.02 -8.95 -24.78
C TRP A 163 -3.42 -9.57 -24.85
N ASN A 164 -3.47 -10.90 -24.94
CA ASN A 164 -4.69 -11.67 -24.92
C ASN A 164 -4.58 -12.78 -23.87
N ASP A 165 -5.53 -12.83 -22.94
CA ASP A 165 -5.51 -13.77 -21.83
C ASP A 165 -5.63 -15.24 -22.27
N SER A 166 -6.17 -15.51 -23.49
CA SER A 166 -6.40 -16.85 -24.01
C SER A 166 -5.29 -17.36 -24.95
N PHE A 167 -4.58 -16.44 -25.64
CA PHE A 167 -3.65 -16.79 -26.73
C PHE A 167 -2.27 -16.17 -26.58
N SER A 168 -1.95 -15.60 -25.41
CA SER A 168 -0.71 -14.86 -25.22
C SER A 168 -0.66 -13.58 -26.07
N LEU A 169 0.48 -13.25 -26.70
CA LEU A 169 0.66 -12.01 -27.46
C LEU A 169 0.27 -12.20 -28.93
N LEU A 170 -0.86 -11.64 -29.30
CA LEU A 170 -1.39 -11.67 -30.66
C LEU A 170 -1.25 -10.33 -31.37
N ILE A 171 -1.00 -10.40 -32.67
CA ILE A 171 -1.21 -9.27 -33.55
C ILE A 171 -2.69 -9.20 -33.93
N ARG A 172 -3.38 -8.16 -33.47
CA ARG A 172 -4.77 -7.92 -33.82
C ARG A 172 -4.93 -6.90 -34.91
N ASN A 173 -5.85 -7.17 -35.82
CA ASN A 173 -6.27 -6.20 -36.83
C ASN A 173 -7.33 -5.27 -36.23
N VAL A 174 -6.91 -4.11 -35.73
CA VAL A 174 -7.77 -3.03 -35.22
C VAL A 174 -7.34 -1.73 -35.86
N PHE A 175 -8.29 -0.90 -36.28
CA PHE A 175 -8.01 0.33 -37.01
C PHE A 175 -7.15 1.35 -36.24
N SER A 176 -7.27 1.37 -34.93
CA SER A 176 -6.37 2.07 -34.03
C SER A 176 -6.68 1.55 -32.62
N PRO A 177 -5.68 1.22 -31.80
CA PRO A 177 -5.96 0.91 -30.41
C PRO A 177 -6.51 2.19 -29.73
N ASP A 178 -7.62 2.04 -29.04
CA ASP A 178 -8.15 3.10 -28.18
C ASP A 178 -7.07 3.46 -27.13
N ALA A 179 -6.93 4.75 -26.85
CA ALA A 179 -6.05 5.25 -25.78
C ALA A 179 -6.38 4.62 -24.40
N GLN A 180 -7.58 4.07 -24.23
CA GLN A 180 -8.01 3.31 -23.05
C GLN A 180 -7.61 1.83 -23.10
N ASN A 181 -7.18 1.30 -24.24
CA ASN A 181 -6.77 -0.11 -24.37
C ASN A 181 -5.36 -0.36 -23.86
N THR A 182 -5.22 -0.45 -22.55
CA THR A 182 -3.94 -0.71 -21.88
C THR A 182 -3.32 -2.08 -22.24
N LYS A 183 -4.10 -3.03 -22.77
CA LYS A 183 -3.59 -4.34 -23.24
C LYS A 183 -2.70 -4.21 -24.46
N ALA A 184 -2.89 -3.17 -25.30
CA ALA A 184 -2.07 -2.87 -26.46
C ALA A 184 -0.97 -1.83 -26.19
N GLN A 185 -0.78 -1.43 -24.94
CA GLN A 185 0.19 -0.41 -24.54
C GLN A 185 1.44 -1.04 -23.92
N TRP A 186 2.60 -0.50 -24.32
CA TRP A 186 3.92 -1.02 -23.98
C TRP A 186 4.80 0.11 -23.47
N ARG A 187 5.51 -0.15 -22.37
CA ARG A 187 6.45 0.77 -21.75
C ARG A 187 7.88 0.30 -22.01
N PHE A 188 8.73 1.18 -22.52
CA PHE A 188 10.14 0.92 -22.72
C PHE A 188 10.93 1.36 -21.50
N LEU A 189 11.68 0.45 -20.88
CA LEU A 189 12.41 0.66 -19.63
C LEU A 189 13.89 0.38 -19.86
N LEU A 190 14.77 1.32 -19.50
CA LEU A 190 16.20 1.04 -19.50
C LEU A 190 16.55 0.01 -18.43
N PRO A 191 17.61 -0.79 -18.60
CA PRO A 191 18.09 -1.69 -17.55
C PRO A 191 18.33 -1.01 -16.21
N ALA A 192 18.78 0.25 -16.23
CA ALA A 192 18.98 1.06 -15.04
C ALA A 192 17.67 1.47 -14.32
N ASP A 193 16.54 1.48 -15.04
CA ASP A 193 15.23 1.82 -14.49
C ASP A 193 14.52 0.59 -13.88
N ILE A 194 15.08 -0.61 -14.06
CA ILE A 194 14.54 -1.84 -13.52
C ILE A 194 15.00 -1.98 -12.08
N VAL A 195 14.08 -1.75 -11.19
CA VAL A 195 14.30 -2.05 -9.77
C VAL A 195 13.89 -3.50 -9.53
N GLU A 196 14.86 -4.39 -9.41
CA GLU A 196 14.59 -5.78 -9.04
C GLU A 196 14.03 -5.82 -7.62
N THR A 197 12.92 -6.52 -7.44
CA THR A 197 12.26 -6.67 -6.15
C THR A 197 12.51 -8.06 -5.58
N MET A 198 12.86 -8.14 -4.30
CA MET A 198 12.97 -9.39 -3.55
C MET A 198 11.87 -9.48 -2.48
N THR A 199 11.45 -10.68 -2.13
CA THR A 199 10.54 -10.88 -0.99
C THR A 199 11.33 -11.20 0.27
N VAL A 200 11.05 -10.46 1.34
CA VAL A 200 11.61 -10.70 2.68
C VAL A 200 10.49 -11.07 3.63
N VAL A 201 10.59 -12.20 4.29
CA VAL A 201 9.63 -12.65 5.30
C VAL A 201 10.22 -12.42 6.68
N LEU A 202 9.52 -11.66 7.52
CA LEU A 202 9.87 -11.38 8.91
C LEU A 202 8.78 -11.96 9.82
N ASP A 203 9.13 -12.94 10.66
CA ASP A 203 8.19 -13.58 11.60
C ASP A 203 8.55 -13.26 13.05
N GLU A 204 7.58 -12.78 13.83
CA GLU A 204 7.76 -12.48 15.25
C GLU A 204 8.13 -13.72 16.11
N ALA A 205 7.90 -14.93 15.59
CA ALA A 205 8.25 -16.18 16.27
C ALA A 205 9.68 -16.64 16.03
N SER A 206 10.42 -15.98 15.13
CA SER A 206 11.83 -16.34 14.83
C SER A 206 12.72 -16.19 16.05
N GLU A 207 13.59 -17.17 16.28
CA GLU A 207 14.57 -17.18 17.39
C GLU A 207 15.79 -16.29 17.10
N THR A 208 16.04 -15.97 15.83
CA THR A 208 17.17 -15.14 15.39
C THR A 208 16.72 -14.12 14.36
N TYR A 209 17.48 -13.06 14.21
CA TYR A 209 17.33 -12.08 13.15
C TYR A 209 18.68 -11.82 12.50
N SER A 210 18.70 -11.74 11.20
CA SER A 210 19.83 -11.30 10.39
C SER A 210 19.31 -10.32 9.35
N ALA A 211 19.93 -9.16 9.22
CA ALA A 211 19.48 -8.13 8.29
C ALA A 211 19.55 -8.65 6.85
N PRO A 212 18.44 -8.60 6.09
CA PRO A 212 18.45 -8.97 4.67
C PRO A 212 19.36 -8.07 3.86
N VAL A 213 20.16 -8.66 2.97
CA VAL A 213 21.02 -7.92 2.05
C VAL A 213 20.29 -7.70 0.75
N THR A 214 20.00 -6.46 0.39
CA THR A 214 19.22 -6.13 -0.80
C THR A 214 20.03 -6.10 -2.08
N ASN A 215 21.35 -5.91 -2.01
CA ASN A 215 22.25 -5.79 -3.19
C ASN A 215 21.75 -4.79 -4.23
N GLY A 216 21.19 -3.67 -3.78
CA GLY A 216 20.61 -2.63 -4.67
C GLY A 216 19.19 -2.90 -5.15
N LYS A 217 18.59 -4.04 -4.80
CA LYS A 217 17.17 -4.33 -5.05
C LYS A 217 16.28 -3.64 -4.03
N THR A 218 15.00 -3.49 -4.34
CA THR A 218 13.98 -3.20 -3.33
C THR A 218 13.40 -4.49 -2.77
N ALA A 219 12.86 -4.44 -1.57
CA ALA A 219 12.19 -5.58 -0.96
C ALA A 219 10.70 -5.32 -0.75
N THR A 220 9.88 -6.32 -1.06
CA THR A 220 8.53 -6.47 -0.50
C THR A 220 8.65 -7.25 0.81
N VAL A 221 8.36 -6.61 1.93
CA VAL A 221 8.42 -7.23 3.25
C VAL A 221 7.07 -7.79 3.65
N LYS A 222 7.01 -9.08 3.95
CA LYS A 222 5.88 -9.77 4.59
C LYS A 222 6.18 -9.86 6.09
N LEU A 223 5.51 -9.03 6.89
CA LEU A 223 5.71 -8.97 8.35
C LEU A 223 4.61 -9.74 9.07
N LYS A 224 4.95 -10.84 9.72
CA LYS A 224 4.04 -11.58 10.61
C LYS A 224 4.15 -11.05 12.03
N ARG A 225 3.15 -10.27 12.43
CA ARG A 225 3.10 -9.60 13.73
C ARG A 225 1.68 -9.60 14.28
N THR A 226 1.45 -10.36 15.35
CA THR A 226 0.15 -10.38 16.03
C THR A 226 -0.07 -9.08 16.80
N MET A 227 -1.10 -8.32 16.42
CA MET A 227 -1.49 -7.06 17.04
C MET A 227 -2.87 -7.18 17.69
N THR A 228 -3.07 -6.50 18.83
CA THR A 228 -4.39 -6.28 19.39
C THR A 228 -4.98 -5.04 18.75
N LEU A 229 -6.08 -5.20 18.00
CA LEU A 229 -6.77 -4.08 17.37
C LEU A 229 -7.39 -3.16 18.40
N ASN A 230 -7.48 -1.87 18.07
CA ASN A 230 -8.02 -0.82 18.92
C ASN A 230 -7.36 -0.77 20.31
N SER A 231 -6.08 -1.08 20.33
CA SER A 231 -5.23 -1.05 21.54
C SER A 231 -3.80 -0.65 21.17
N TRP A 232 -3.10 -0.04 22.10
CA TRP A 232 -1.69 0.28 21.93
C TRP A 232 -0.83 -0.98 22.03
N ASN A 233 0.02 -1.17 21.03
CA ASN A 233 0.98 -2.26 20.94
C ASN A 233 2.38 -1.68 20.85
N THR A 234 3.37 -2.31 21.49
CA THR A 234 4.77 -1.97 21.24
C THR A 234 5.18 -2.45 19.85
N PHE A 235 5.94 -1.68 19.12
CA PHE A 235 6.30 -1.96 17.73
C PHE A 235 7.71 -1.48 17.42
N CYS A 236 8.52 -2.35 16.84
CA CYS A 236 9.83 -2.00 16.30
C CYS A 236 10.18 -2.94 15.15
N VAL A 237 10.51 -2.37 14.00
CA VAL A 237 10.89 -3.13 12.80
C VAL A 237 12.24 -2.68 12.28
N PRO A 238 12.97 -3.55 11.55
CA PRO A 238 14.30 -3.24 11.05
C PRO A 238 14.33 -2.34 9.80
N PHE A 239 13.19 -1.88 9.30
CA PHE A 239 13.06 -1.05 8.12
C PHE A 239 12.17 0.17 8.38
N SER A 240 12.32 1.21 7.58
CA SER A 240 11.46 2.40 7.67
C SER A 240 10.15 2.17 6.93
N ILE A 241 9.05 2.70 7.49
CA ILE A 241 7.71 2.59 6.89
C ILE A 241 7.20 4.01 6.63
N PRO A 242 6.98 4.39 5.36
CA PRO A 242 6.33 5.65 5.03
C PRO A 242 4.94 5.74 5.70
N ARG A 243 4.57 6.91 6.19
CA ARG A 243 3.28 7.13 6.87
C ARG A 243 2.09 6.59 6.09
N GLN A 244 2.11 6.75 4.78
CA GLN A 244 1.05 6.25 3.92
C GLN A 244 0.93 4.73 3.97
N GLN A 245 2.04 3.99 3.81
CA GLN A 245 2.03 2.52 3.90
C GLN A 245 1.64 2.05 5.31
N PHE A 246 2.02 2.81 6.35
CA PHE A 246 1.57 2.53 7.72
C PHE A 246 0.05 2.56 7.82
N LEU A 247 -0.60 3.61 7.32
CA LEU A 247 -2.06 3.74 7.35
C LEU A 247 -2.76 2.69 6.47
N GLU A 248 -2.21 2.38 5.31
CA GLU A 248 -2.73 1.33 4.43
C GLU A 248 -2.77 -0.04 5.11
N GLN A 249 -1.74 -0.36 5.91
CA GLN A 249 -1.61 -1.66 6.56
C GLN A 249 -2.33 -1.73 7.91
N PHE A 250 -2.28 -0.66 8.72
CA PHE A 250 -2.81 -0.66 10.10
C PHE A 250 -4.16 0.06 10.24
N GLY A 251 -4.66 0.72 9.18
CA GLY A 251 -5.94 1.44 9.12
C GLY A 251 -5.77 2.96 9.07
N GLU A 252 -6.74 3.64 8.46
CA GLU A 252 -6.71 5.11 8.29
C GLU A 252 -6.69 5.85 9.63
N ASP A 253 -7.36 5.32 10.65
CA ASP A 253 -7.41 5.86 12.01
C ASP A 253 -6.27 5.31 12.91
N ALA A 254 -5.30 4.60 12.35
CA ALA A 254 -4.19 4.07 13.12
C ALA A 254 -3.29 5.20 13.62
N ALA A 255 -2.89 5.08 14.88
CA ALA A 255 -2.06 6.09 15.55
C ALA A 255 -0.69 5.53 15.94
N VAL A 256 0.28 6.44 16.07
CA VAL A 256 1.65 6.16 16.51
C VAL A 256 2.02 7.11 17.64
N ALA A 257 2.79 6.62 18.60
CA ALA A 257 3.34 7.46 19.65
C ALA A 257 4.82 7.14 19.93
N GLU A 258 5.60 8.20 20.12
CA GLU A 258 7.02 8.15 20.47
C GLU A 258 7.22 8.21 21.98
N TYR A 259 8.15 7.42 22.48
CA TYR A 259 8.60 7.47 23.88
C TYR A 259 9.42 8.73 24.18
N LYS A 260 9.04 9.45 25.24
CA LYS A 260 9.70 10.69 25.69
C LYS A 260 10.40 10.55 27.04
N GLY A 261 10.21 9.43 27.75
CA GLY A 261 10.79 9.20 29.07
C GLY A 261 9.77 9.13 30.18
N LEU A 262 10.13 9.62 31.36
CA LEU A 262 9.28 9.64 32.54
C LEU A 262 8.80 11.04 32.91
N ALA A 263 7.57 11.12 33.47
CA ALA A 263 7.11 12.20 34.31
C ALA A 263 6.63 11.60 35.64
N GLY A 264 7.44 11.75 36.68
CA GLY A 264 7.21 11.08 37.94
C GLY A 264 7.27 9.55 37.78
N GLN A 265 6.14 8.88 37.99
CA GLN A 265 6.05 7.41 37.84
C GLN A 265 5.37 6.97 36.52
N TYR A 266 5.12 7.90 35.61
CA TYR A 266 4.40 7.64 34.36
C TYR A 266 5.34 7.66 33.16
N LEU A 267 5.28 6.62 32.32
CA LEU A 267 5.90 6.67 30.99
C LEU A 267 5.17 7.72 30.14
N GLN A 268 5.93 8.60 29.53
CA GLN A 268 5.40 9.64 28.65
C GLN A 268 5.62 9.27 27.19
N PHE A 269 4.59 9.48 26.39
CA PHE A 269 4.59 9.35 24.95
C PHE A 269 4.02 10.62 24.33
N THR A 270 4.41 10.89 23.09
CA THR A 270 3.88 11.98 22.27
C THR A 270 3.35 11.40 20.97
N SER A 271 2.23 11.92 20.49
CA SER A 271 1.70 11.59 19.16
C SER A 271 2.73 11.82 18.07
N PHE A 272 2.80 10.89 17.13
CA PHE A 272 3.74 10.93 16.02
C PHE A 272 3.01 10.70 14.69
N THR A 273 3.22 11.62 13.74
CA THR A 273 2.56 11.59 12.42
C THR A 273 3.53 11.40 11.26
N GLY A 274 4.83 11.25 11.55
CA GLY A 274 5.86 11.02 10.55
C GLY A 274 5.97 9.54 10.11
N ASP A 275 6.99 9.28 9.30
CA ASP A 275 7.36 7.94 8.87
C ASP A 275 7.97 7.14 10.05
N ILE A 276 7.61 5.87 10.20
CA ILE A 276 8.24 4.96 11.15
C ILE A 276 9.70 4.80 10.75
N LYS A 277 10.61 5.07 11.67
CA LYS A 277 12.05 4.92 11.44
C LYS A 277 12.49 3.50 11.77
N ALA A 278 13.37 2.96 10.92
CA ALA A 278 13.99 1.66 11.17
C ALA A 278 14.62 1.59 12.57
N ALA A 279 14.54 0.42 13.19
CA ALA A 279 15.15 0.11 14.49
C ALA A 279 14.67 0.96 15.68
N THR A 280 13.70 1.82 15.51
CA THR A 280 13.18 2.70 16.55
C THR A 280 11.89 2.15 17.14
N PRO A 281 11.77 1.98 18.46
CA PRO A 281 10.55 1.49 19.08
C PRO A 281 9.50 2.60 19.20
N TYR A 282 8.25 2.22 18.89
CA TYR A 282 7.05 3.05 18.98
C TYR A 282 5.95 2.32 19.74
N LEU A 283 4.94 3.05 20.18
CA LEU A 283 3.61 2.49 20.38
C LEU A 283 2.80 2.70 19.11
N VAL A 284 2.07 1.67 18.69
CA VAL A 284 1.14 1.75 17.55
C VAL A 284 -0.25 1.30 17.96
N TYR A 285 -1.26 1.96 17.44
CA TYR A 285 -2.68 1.69 17.66
C TYR A 285 -3.32 1.27 16.33
N PRO A 286 -3.30 -0.01 15.98
CA PRO A 286 -3.86 -0.50 14.73
C PRO A 286 -5.39 -0.57 14.80
N THR A 287 -6.08 -0.15 13.74
CA THR A 287 -7.53 -0.24 13.58
C THR A 287 -7.94 -1.28 12.54
N LYS A 288 -6.96 -1.80 11.80
CA LYS A 288 -7.13 -2.80 10.73
C LYS A 288 -6.24 -4.01 10.98
N ALA A 289 -6.78 -5.20 10.80
CA ALA A 289 -6.00 -6.45 10.81
C ALA A 289 -5.19 -6.58 9.52
N ALA A 290 -4.17 -7.43 9.55
CA ALA A 290 -3.45 -7.83 8.35
C ALA A 290 -4.43 -8.38 7.30
N ALA A 291 -4.34 -7.88 6.07
CA ALA A 291 -5.28 -8.21 4.99
C ALA A 291 -4.88 -9.50 4.23
N ASP A 292 -3.63 -9.91 4.33
CA ASP A 292 -3.12 -11.15 3.72
C ASP A 292 -3.76 -12.37 4.39
N ALA A 293 -4.12 -13.39 3.59
CA ALA A 293 -4.77 -14.62 4.07
C ALA A 293 -3.92 -15.39 5.09
N GLU A 294 -2.61 -15.21 5.07
CA GLU A 294 -1.66 -15.82 6.00
C GLU A 294 -1.37 -14.94 7.23
N GLY A 295 -1.99 -13.76 7.31
CA GLY A 295 -1.87 -12.80 8.42
C GLY A 295 -0.62 -11.95 8.39
N TYR A 296 -0.08 -11.64 7.21
CA TYR A 296 1.04 -10.72 7.02
C TYR A 296 0.59 -9.29 6.75
N TYR A 297 1.31 -8.33 7.34
CA TYR A 297 1.34 -6.95 6.89
C TYR A 297 2.37 -6.82 5.76
N ILE A 298 2.01 -6.14 4.66
CA ILE A 298 2.84 -6.07 3.44
C ILE A 298 3.38 -4.65 3.27
N PHE A 299 4.70 -4.53 3.15
CA PHE A 299 5.38 -3.25 2.91
C PHE A 299 6.25 -3.36 1.66
N ASN A 300 6.10 -2.43 0.75
CA ASN A 300 6.79 -2.42 -0.53
C ASN A 300 7.93 -1.39 -0.55
N ASP A 301 8.82 -1.54 -1.53
CA ASP A 301 9.90 -0.60 -1.83
C ASP A 301 10.90 -0.39 -0.67
N ILE A 302 11.09 -1.39 0.16
CA ILE A 302 12.06 -1.34 1.27
C ILE A 302 13.46 -1.57 0.72
N GLN A 303 14.35 -0.59 0.93
CA GLN A 303 15.72 -0.62 0.40
C GLN A 303 16.76 -1.09 1.40
N THR A 304 16.55 -0.80 2.68
CA THR A 304 17.55 -1.06 3.72
C THR A 304 16.93 -1.66 4.98
N PHE A 305 17.73 -2.48 5.66
CA PHE A 305 17.37 -3.10 6.92
C PHE A 305 18.46 -2.79 7.97
N ALA A 306 18.04 -2.46 9.17
CA ALA A 306 18.94 -2.28 10.30
C ALA A 306 19.37 -3.64 10.87
N ASP A 307 20.64 -3.75 11.27
CA ASP A 307 21.21 -4.98 11.84
C ASP A 307 20.71 -5.28 13.26
N SER A 308 20.43 -4.23 14.03
CA SER A 308 20.02 -4.34 15.43
C SER A 308 19.01 -3.25 15.82
N PRO A 309 18.13 -3.51 16.79
CA PRO A 309 17.19 -2.54 17.28
C PRO A 309 17.88 -1.49 18.17
N ARG A 310 17.34 -0.27 18.17
CA ARG A 310 17.85 0.85 18.95
C ARG A 310 17.09 1.01 20.26
N THR A 311 17.74 0.82 21.39
CA THR A 311 17.20 1.15 22.69
C THR A 311 17.05 2.67 22.87
N LEU A 312 15.90 3.11 23.38
CA LEU A 312 15.66 4.51 23.76
C LEU A 312 15.72 4.65 25.28
N ASN A 313 16.46 5.64 25.77
CA ASN A 313 16.57 5.94 27.18
C ASN A 313 16.69 7.47 27.40
N PRO A 314 15.61 8.25 27.14
CA PRO A 314 15.68 9.70 27.14
C PRO A 314 15.89 10.32 28.54
N THR A 315 15.50 9.62 29.62
CA THR A 315 15.60 10.13 31.00
C THR A 315 16.64 9.38 31.86
N ASN A 316 17.33 8.40 31.28
CA ASN A 316 18.30 7.53 31.95
C ASN A 316 17.76 6.64 33.09
N ASP A 317 16.44 6.53 33.23
CA ASP A 317 15.79 5.72 34.27
C ASP A 317 15.24 4.41 33.67
N TYR A 318 14.27 4.52 32.76
CA TYR A 318 13.67 3.40 32.08
C TYR A 318 14.04 3.40 30.61
N ALA A 319 14.70 2.34 30.17
CA ALA A 319 14.98 2.10 28.77
C ALA A 319 13.77 1.43 28.07
N TYR A 320 13.43 1.89 26.89
CA TYR A 320 12.50 1.24 25.97
C TYR A 320 13.32 0.35 25.04
N ILE A 321 13.31 -0.96 25.31
CA ILE A 321 14.19 -1.97 24.72
C ILE A 321 13.42 -2.75 23.67
N PRO A 322 13.72 -2.55 22.38
CA PRO A 322 13.05 -3.26 21.28
C PRO A 322 13.72 -4.60 20.96
N THR A 323 12.97 -5.44 20.23
CA THR A 323 13.40 -6.77 19.79
C THR A 323 13.10 -6.96 18.32
N PHE A 324 14.01 -7.62 17.57
CA PHE A 324 13.76 -8.06 16.18
C PHE A 324 13.48 -9.56 16.08
N HIS A 325 13.79 -10.30 17.11
CA HIS A 325 13.54 -11.73 17.23
C HIS A 325 13.02 -12.06 18.63
N LYS A 326 12.63 -13.29 18.83
CA LYS A 326 12.18 -13.75 20.15
C LYS A 326 13.33 -13.62 21.15
N THR A 327 13.03 -13.07 22.33
CA THR A 327 13.98 -12.85 23.42
C THR A 327 13.30 -13.01 24.76
N THR A 328 14.03 -12.80 25.85
CA THR A 328 13.50 -12.86 27.22
C THR A 328 13.59 -11.48 27.87
N ALA A 329 12.47 -10.91 28.29
CA ALA A 329 12.43 -9.76 29.17
C ALA A 329 12.66 -10.23 30.61
N PRO A 330 13.57 -9.59 31.37
CA PRO A 330 13.90 -10.02 32.73
C PRO A 330 12.79 -9.72 33.73
N ALA A 331 12.80 -10.41 34.85
CA ALA A 331 12.01 -10.04 36.02
C ALA A 331 12.27 -8.57 36.39
N GLY A 332 11.23 -7.82 36.76
CA GLY A 332 11.30 -6.38 37.01
C GLY A 332 11.05 -5.50 35.79
N ALA A 333 11.12 -6.05 34.57
CA ALA A 333 10.72 -5.32 33.37
C ALA A 333 9.19 -5.12 33.29
N TYR A 334 8.75 -4.18 32.45
CA TYR A 334 7.34 -3.91 32.18
C TYR A 334 6.99 -4.20 30.73
N LEU A 335 5.87 -4.90 30.56
CA LEU A 335 5.24 -5.12 29.23
C LEU A 335 3.99 -4.27 29.07
N MET A 336 3.72 -3.82 27.86
CA MET A 336 2.43 -3.24 27.49
C MET A 336 1.42 -4.36 27.19
N SER A 337 0.31 -4.38 27.90
CA SER A 337 -0.79 -5.32 27.68
C SER A 337 -2.12 -4.61 27.86
N LYS A 338 -2.99 -4.64 26.83
CA LYS A 338 -4.33 -4.02 26.86
C LYS A 338 -4.31 -2.58 27.42
N ASN A 339 -3.41 -1.76 26.89
CA ASN A 339 -3.19 -0.36 27.29
C ASN A 339 -2.70 -0.14 28.73
N THR A 340 -2.20 -1.19 29.39
CA THR A 340 -1.71 -1.15 30.76
C THR A 340 -0.28 -1.67 30.83
N LEU A 341 0.53 -1.09 31.70
CA LEU A 341 1.87 -1.59 32.01
C LEU A 341 1.77 -2.71 33.05
N VAL A 342 2.37 -3.84 32.74
CA VAL A 342 2.39 -5.04 33.60
C VAL A 342 3.83 -5.30 34.03
N LEU A 343 4.08 -5.24 35.35
CA LEU A 343 5.37 -5.59 35.93
C LEU A 343 5.58 -7.10 35.90
N LEU A 344 6.71 -7.54 35.39
CA LEU A 344 7.09 -8.94 35.35
C LEU A 344 7.64 -9.40 36.71
N SER A 345 7.02 -10.41 37.31
CA SER A 345 7.53 -11.06 38.54
C SER A 345 8.61 -12.12 38.28
N ARG A 346 8.80 -12.52 37.02
CA ARG A 346 9.77 -13.49 36.54
C ARG A 346 10.14 -13.20 35.09
N ASP A 347 11.19 -13.79 34.62
CA ASP A 347 11.60 -13.75 33.23
C ASP A 347 10.45 -14.20 32.30
N ASN A 348 10.22 -13.47 31.21
CA ASN A 348 9.10 -13.72 30.31
C ASN A 348 9.53 -13.64 28.84
N PRO A 349 9.17 -14.63 28.01
CA PRO A 349 9.48 -14.58 26.59
C PRO A 349 8.73 -13.45 25.90
N VAL A 350 9.42 -12.69 25.07
CA VAL A 350 8.89 -11.62 24.23
C VAL A 350 9.19 -11.97 22.78
N LYS A 351 8.17 -12.01 21.95
CA LYS A 351 8.29 -12.24 20.52
C LYS A 351 9.02 -11.08 19.82
N GLY A 352 9.49 -11.31 18.60
CA GLY A 352 10.14 -10.28 17.78
C GLY A 352 9.22 -9.08 17.42
N PHE A 353 9.85 -8.02 16.96
CA PHE A 353 9.21 -6.76 16.52
C PHE A 353 8.35 -6.11 17.59
N ARG A 354 8.72 -6.28 18.85
CA ARG A 354 8.10 -5.71 20.06
C ARG A 354 9.08 -4.83 20.81
N ALA A 355 8.69 -4.35 21.98
CA ALA A 355 9.58 -3.74 22.95
C ALA A 355 9.02 -3.88 24.37
N TYR A 356 9.90 -3.72 25.35
CA TYR A 356 9.56 -3.71 26.78
C TYR A 356 10.33 -2.57 27.47
N PHE A 357 9.92 -2.23 28.69
CA PHE A 357 10.59 -1.21 29.52
C PHE A 357 11.36 -1.89 30.63
N ASN A 358 12.59 -1.45 30.85
CA ASN A 358 13.42 -1.96 31.93
C ASN A 358 14.12 -0.84 32.67
N ASP A 359 14.18 -0.94 34.00
CA ASP A 359 14.98 -0.06 34.84
C ASP A 359 16.47 -0.36 34.57
N VAL A 360 17.19 0.64 34.08
CA VAL A 360 18.63 0.51 33.78
C VAL A 360 19.51 0.97 34.93
N THR A 361 18.92 1.63 35.94
CA THR A 361 19.63 2.11 37.12
C THR A 361 19.62 1.09 38.27
N GLY A 362 18.62 0.21 38.28
CA GLY A 362 18.33 -0.69 39.39
C GLY A 362 17.75 -0.01 40.63
N THR A 363 17.49 1.31 40.57
CA THR A 363 17.03 2.15 41.66
C THR A 363 15.80 3.01 41.30
N ALA A 364 15.33 2.92 40.07
CA ALA A 364 14.20 3.72 39.61
C ALA A 364 12.92 3.36 40.39
N ALA A 365 12.09 4.38 40.63
CA ALA A 365 10.77 4.17 41.26
C ALA A 365 9.90 3.27 40.39
N LYS A 366 9.09 2.40 41.00
CA LYS A 366 8.14 1.56 40.26
C LYS A 366 7.21 2.42 39.40
N LEU A 367 7.03 2.00 38.16
CA LEU A 367 6.09 2.66 37.26
C LEU A 367 4.65 2.47 37.74
N ALA A 368 3.83 3.49 37.50
CA ALA A 368 2.39 3.33 37.55
C ALA A 368 1.92 2.36 36.45
N SER A 369 0.82 1.67 36.66
CA SER A 369 0.23 0.80 35.64
C SER A 369 -0.34 1.57 34.44
N SER A 370 -0.58 2.87 34.60
CA SER A 370 -0.98 3.80 33.55
C SER A 370 0.22 4.57 33.00
N TRP A 371 0.04 5.14 31.81
CA TRP A 371 1.02 5.95 31.10
C TRP A 371 0.32 7.17 30.49
N SER A 372 1.07 8.20 30.12
CA SER A 372 0.50 9.41 29.54
C SER A 372 0.86 9.53 28.07
N LEU A 373 -0.04 10.10 27.29
CA LEU A 373 0.15 10.45 25.90
C LEU A 373 -0.13 11.94 25.76
N ASP A 374 0.91 12.73 25.56
CA ASP A 374 0.79 14.15 25.27
C ASP A 374 0.27 14.33 23.84
N ASP A 375 -0.70 15.23 23.63
CA ASP A 375 -1.32 15.59 22.34
C ASP A 375 -2.39 14.64 21.74
N ILE A 376 -2.65 13.46 22.26
CA ILE A 376 -3.92 12.84 21.92
C ILE A 376 -4.97 13.37 22.90
N THR A 377 -5.88 14.18 22.40
CA THR A 377 -7.06 14.67 23.13
C THR A 377 -8.13 13.55 23.31
N THR A 378 -7.74 12.39 23.74
CA THR A 378 -8.56 11.60 24.66
C THR A 378 -8.38 12.18 26.06
N GLY A 379 -7.75 13.34 26.12
CA GLY A 379 -7.30 14.04 27.29
C GLY A 379 -8.42 14.32 28.26
N ILE A 380 -8.48 13.47 29.26
CA ILE A 380 -9.03 13.88 30.55
C ILE A 380 -7.93 14.71 31.20
N THR A 381 -7.92 16.00 31.01
CA THR A 381 -7.07 16.92 31.76
C THR A 381 -7.69 17.11 33.13
N GLU A 382 -6.97 16.78 34.19
CA GLU A 382 -7.40 17.10 35.55
C GLU A 382 -7.29 18.58 35.81
N ILE A 383 -8.37 19.24 36.19
CA ILE A 383 -8.37 20.63 36.61
C ILE A 383 -8.30 20.66 38.11
N THR A 384 -7.14 21.00 38.66
CA THR A 384 -6.94 21.25 40.07
C THR A 384 -7.39 22.65 40.49
N ASN A 385 -7.27 23.64 39.60
CA ASN A 385 -7.73 25.02 39.83
C ASN A 385 -8.19 25.67 38.51
N MET A 386 -9.46 26.03 38.40
CA MET A 386 -9.95 26.92 37.33
C MET A 386 -9.90 28.37 37.86
N SER A 387 -9.05 29.20 37.28
CA SER A 387 -9.18 30.65 37.46
C SER A 387 -10.46 31.15 36.75
N ALA A 388 -11.12 32.14 37.33
CA ALA A 388 -12.47 32.59 36.96
C ALA A 388 -12.60 33.26 35.59
N ASP A 389 -11.57 33.24 34.74
CA ASP A 389 -11.58 33.91 33.44
C ASP A 389 -12.12 33.06 32.32
N SER A 390 -13.33 33.37 31.93
CA SER A 390 -13.99 33.25 30.60
C SER A 390 -13.76 31.97 29.79
N HIS A 391 -13.86 30.79 30.36
CA HIS A 391 -13.85 29.54 29.58
C HIS A 391 -15.27 29.06 29.32
N ASN A 392 -15.57 28.69 28.06
CA ASN A 392 -16.80 28.01 27.71
C ASN A 392 -16.72 26.56 28.22
N VAL A 393 -17.42 26.31 29.32
CA VAL A 393 -17.51 25.00 29.93
C VAL A 393 -18.87 24.35 29.60
N TYR A 394 -18.84 23.12 29.12
CA TYR A 394 -20.05 22.33 28.82
C TYR A 394 -20.00 20.99 29.57
N ASN A 395 -21.14 20.47 29.98
CA ASN A 395 -21.24 19.10 30.43
C ASN A 395 -21.21 18.12 29.23
N ILE A 396 -21.18 16.84 29.52
CA ILE A 396 -21.14 15.78 28.47
C ILE A 396 -22.40 15.75 27.57
N SER A 397 -23.50 16.41 28.01
CA SER A 397 -24.74 16.57 27.24
C SER A 397 -24.75 17.86 26.39
N GLY A 398 -23.63 18.61 26.35
CA GLY A 398 -23.51 19.85 25.57
C GLY A 398 -24.13 21.09 26.22
N GLN A 399 -24.59 21.04 27.48
CA GLN A 399 -25.14 22.17 28.20
C GLN A 399 -23.99 23.05 28.75
N ARG A 400 -24.09 24.36 28.58
CA ARG A 400 -23.11 25.30 29.13
C ARG A 400 -23.22 25.39 30.66
N MET A 401 -22.08 25.23 31.34
CA MET A 401 -21.98 25.25 32.79
C MET A 401 -21.25 26.51 33.30
N SER A 402 -21.56 26.99 34.48
CA SER A 402 -20.80 28.06 35.12
C SER A 402 -19.50 27.51 35.68
N SER A 403 -18.37 28.13 35.31
CA SER A 403 -17.05 27.72 35.76
C SER A 403 -16.82 27.91 37.29
N ALA A 404 -17.62 28.77 37.92
CA ALA A 404 -17.44 29.14 39.33
C ALA A 404 -17.84 28.04 40.34
N SER A 405 -18.67 27.08 39.94
CA SER A 405 -19.23 26.06 40.87
C SER A 405 -19.45 24.71 40.21
N LEU A 406 -18.47 24.20 39.52
CA LEU A 406 -18.55 22.88 38.88
C LEU A 406 -18.45 21.77 39.96
N PRO A 407 -19.41 20.86 40.06
CA PRO A 407 -19.25 19.64 40.87
C PRO A 407 -18.16 18.73 40.29
N ALA A 408 -17.73 17.73 41.03
CA ALA A 408 -16.87 16.69 40.51
C ALA A 408 -17.54 15.99 39.29
N GLY A 409 -16.85 15.89 38.18
CA GLY A 409 -17.42 15.34 36.94
C GLY A 409 -16.55 15.57 35.70
N ILE A 410 -17.11 15.18 34.56
CA ILE A 410 -16.47 15.31 33.25
C ILE A 410 -17.09 16.48 32.50
N TYR A 411 -16.25 17.36 31.95
CA TYR A 411 -16.64 18.58 31.25
C TYR A 411 -15.89 18.73 29.92
N ILE A 412 -16.43 19.55 29.04
CA ILE A 412 -15.74 20.02 27.82
C ILE A 412 -15.38 21.48 28.05
N VAL A 413 -14.11 21.81 28.09
CA VAL A 413 -13.57 23.16 28.27
C VAL A 413 -12.73 23.53 27.07
N ASN A 414 -13.11 24.58 26.33
CA ASN A 414 -12.43 25.00 25.10
C ASN A 414 -12.25 23.84 24.09
N GLY A 415 -13.26 22.99 23.93
CA GLY A 415 -13.22 21.84 23.04
C GLY A 415 -12.43 20.63 23.56
N LYS A 416 -11.85 20.71 24.75
CA LYS A 416 -11.10 19.60 25.38
C LYS A 416 -11.89 18.96 26.51
N LYS A 417 -11.83 17.63 26.62
CA LYS A 417 -12.47 16.88 27.71
C LYS A 417 -11.62 16.97 28.98
N VAL A 418 -12.22 17.40 30.08
CA VAL A 418 -11.54 17.62 31.35
C VAL A 418 -12.30 16.96 32.50
N VAL A 419 -11.60 16.51 33.55
CA VAL A 419 -12.20 15.93 34.77
C VAL A 419 -11.93 16.86 35.93
N LYS A 420 -12.97 17.18 36.69
CA LYS A 420 -12.85 17.79 38.00
C LYS A 420 -13.04 16.69 39.06
N ARG A 421 -12.03 16.47 39.88
CA ARG A 421 -12.10 15.59 41.07
C ARG A 421 -12.60 16.38 42.27
N LYS A 422 -13.11 15.66 43.31
CA LYS A 422 -13.49 16.27 44.59
C LYS A 422 -12.29 16.84 45.31
#